data_f3987b6b1628367ec9fc7171164da54f
#
_entry.id   f3987b6b1628367ec9fc7171164da54f
#
_cell.length_a   1.000
_cell.length_b   1.000
_cell.length_c   1.000
_cell.angle_alpha   90.00
_cell.angle_beta   90.00
_cell.angle_gamma   90.00
#
_symmetry.space_group_name_H-M   'P 1'
#
loop_
_entity.id
_entity.type
_entity.pdbx_description
1 polymer ?
#
loop_
_entity_poly.entity_id
_entity_poly.type
_entity_poly.pdbx_seq_one_letter_code
_entity_poly.pdbx_strand_id
1 'polypeptide(L)'
;MNAQKTLPPLNLRTLEMYLVAILLGAAAGWGYWWTSQQSYTSEDVIPVQSLELSAAIAKLKSSLPPELSNVLTVQPQAYWVSVVEQQETLLPQPLLLDTQASSEEMLTTAMETLLGDSVKPDNAFTAIPKDTRLRSLSMNDRGIYVDLSQEFAGGGGSSSMIYRVAQVIYTATSLDPDAAVYLSVTGHMISDTYPLGGEGLVLEQPVTRETFAKDFQGF
;
A
#
# COMPACT_ATOMS: atom_id res chain seq x y z
N MET A 1 -13.03 -27.85 39.65
CA MET A 1 -13.48 -28.52 38.43
C MET A 1 -13.01 -27.64 37.25
N ASN A 2 -11.85 -27.98 36.66
CA ASN A 2 -11.28 -27.26 35.53
C ASN A 2 -11.72 -27.92 34.24
N ALA A 3 -12.54 -27.23 33.46
CA ALA A 3 -12.90 -27.69 32.11
C ALA A 3 -11.75 -27.34 31.16
N GLN A 4 -10.96 -28.31 30.77
CA GLN A 4 -10.02 -28.20 29.65
C GLN A 4 -10.82 -28.11 28.36
N LYS A 5 -10.73 -26.92 27.71
CA LYS A 5 -11.29 -26.68 26.38
C LYS A 5 -10.34 -27.31 25.34
N THR A 6 -10.70 -28.51 24.89
CA THR A 6 -9.96 -29.21 23.82
C THR A 6 -10.21 -28.47 22.50
N LEU A 7 -9.12 -28.02 21.86
CA LEU A 7 -9.16 -27.47 20.51
C LEU A 7 -9.53 -28.59 19.51
N PRO A 8 -10.32 -28.29 18.46
CA PRO A 8 -10.66 -29.29 17.44
C PRO A 8 -9.40 -29.69 16.65
N PRO A 9 -9.33 -30.92 16.14
CA PRO A 9 -8.18 -31.41 15.39
C PRO A 9 -8.05 -30.60 14.07
N LEU A 10 -6.88 -30.05 13.84
CA LEU A 10 -6.52 -29.40 12.60
C LEU A 10 -6.59 -30.39 11.44
N ASN A 11 -7.46 -30.15 10.49
CA ASN A 11 -7.63 -30.97 9.32
C ASN A 11 -6.42 -30.75 8.39
N LEU A 12 -5.79 -31.82 7.91
CA LEU A 12 -4.57 -31.80 7.08
C LEU A 12 -4.71 -30.88 5.85
N ARG A 13 -5.92 -30.77 5.30
CA ARG A 13 -6.24 -29.88 4.16
C ARG A 13 -6.14 -28.38 4.49
N THR A 14 -6.42 -27.98 5.73
CA THR A 14 -6.28 -26.60 6.15
C THR A 14 -4.82 -26.20 6.35
N LEU A 15 -3.97 -27.15 6.78
CA LEU A 15 -2.53 -26.92 6.93
C LEU A 15 -1.82 -26.70 5.58
N GLU A 16 -2.22 -27.45 4.55
CA GLU A 16 -1.68 -27.28 3.19
C GLU A 16 -2.04 -25.92 2.58
N MET A 17 -3.24 -25.41 2.85
CA MET A 17 -3.65 -24.08 2.37
C MET A 17 -2.87 -22.94 3.02
N TYR A 18 -2.54 -23.03 4.31
CA TYR A 18 -1.70 -22.03 5.01
C TYR A 18 -0.26 -22.08 4.53
N LEU A 19 0.29 -23.24 4.21
CA LEU A 19 1.65 -23.38 3.67
C LEU A 19 1.79 -22.79 2.27
N VAL A 20 0.78 -22.91 1.41
CA VAL A 20 0.80 -22.29 0.07
C VAL A 20 0.73 -20.76 0.14
N ALA A 21 -0.07 -20.22 1.03
CA ALA A 21 -0.16 -18.77 1.23
C ALA A 21 1.15 -18.16 1.78
N ILE A 22 1.83 -18.87 2.69
CA ILE A 22 3.13 -18.44 3.26
C ILE A 22 4.25 -18.56 2.21
N LEU A 23 4.23 -19.60 1.36
CA LEU A 23 5.24 -19.76 0.29
C LEU A 23 5.12 -18.71 -0.80
N LEU A 24 3.91 -18.29 -1.16
CA LEU A 24 3.68 -17.23 -2.14
C LEU A 24 4.03 -15.83 -1.60
N GLY A 25 3.80 -15.58 -0.31
CA GLY A 25 4.20 -14.32 0.34
C GLY A 25 5.71 -14.20 0.57
N ALA A 26 6.39 -15.30 0.89
CA ALA A 26 7.83 -15.31 1.13
C ALA A 26 8.66 -15.20 -0.16
N ALA A 27 8.16 -15.72 -1.29
CA ALA A 27 8.86 -15.65 -2.57
C ALA A 27 8.93 -14.22 -3.13
N ALA A 28 7.90 -13.39 -2.89
CA ALA A 28 7.89 -12.00 -3.33
C ALA A 28 8.80 -11.08 -2.46
N GLY A 29 8.90 -11.35 -1.16
CA GLY A 29 9.71 -10.54 -0.24
C GLY A 29 11.20 -10.85 -0.31
N TRP A 30 11.59 -12.12 -0.47
CA TRP A 30 12.99 -12.55 -0.47
C TRP A 30 13.71 -12.26 -1.78
N GLY A 31 12.99 -12.28 -2.91
CA GLY A 31 13.56 -11.91 -4.21
C GLY A 31 14.01 -10.45 -4.26
N TYR A 32 13.28 -9.56 -3.61
CA TYR A 32 13.61 -8.13 -3.59
C TYR A 32 14.83 -7.81 -2.70
N TRP A 33 15.02 -8.51 -1.59
CA TRP A 33 16.16 -8.31 -0.70
C TRP A 33 17.48 -8.85 -1.27
N TRP A 34 17.45 -9.96 -2.03
CA TRP A 34 18.65 -10.56 -2.63
C TRP A 34 19.22 -9.74 -3.80
N THR A 35 18.39 -9.04 -4.57
CA THR A 35 18.83 -8.25 -5.74
C THR A 35 19.46 -6.91 -5.37
N SER A 36 19.20 -6.36 -4.18
CA SER A 36 19.79 -5.08 -3.73
C SER A 36 21.27 -5.18 -3.31
N GLN A 37 21.82 -6.38 -3.19
CA GLN A 37 23.23 -6.60 -2.77
C GLN A 37 24.22 -6.84 -3.93
N GLN A 38 23.74 -6.92 -5.16
CA GLN A 38 24.65 -7.08 -6.32
C GLN A 38 24.69 -5.81 -7.15
N SER A 39 25.86 -5.17 -7.18
CA SER A 39 26.21 -4.09 -8.10
C SER A 39 26.09 -4.61 -9.54
N TYR A 40 24.99 -4.34 -10.21
CA TYR A 40 24.84 -4.66 -11.62
C TYR A 40 25.43 -3.55 -12.49
N THR A 41 26.44 -3.91 -13.29
CA THR A 41 26.84 -3.18 -14.48
C THR A 41 25.68 -3.17 -15.47
N SER A 42 25.35 -1.98 -15.94
CA SER A 42 24.25 -1.68 -16.85
C SER A 42 24.52 -2.22 -18.24
N GLU A 43 24.17 -3.50 -18.48
CA GLU A 43 23.95 -4.10 -19.81
C GLU A 43 23.34 -5.50 -19.58
N ASP A 44 22.08 -5.67 -19.85
CA ASP A 44 21.22 -6.87 -19.87
C ASP A 44 20.04 -6.86 -18.92
N VAL A 45 19.16 -5.87 -19.05
CA VAL A 45 17.81 -5.97 -18.50
C VAL A 45 16.87 -6.43 -19.61
N ILE A 46 16.58 -7.73 -19.63
CA ILE A 46 15.53 -8.30 -20.48
C ILE A 46 14.19 -8.06 -19.77
N PRO A 47 13.24 -7.28 -20.34
CA PRO A 47 11.95 -7.00 -19.69
C PRO A 47 10.92 -8.13 -19.88
N VAL A 48 11.35 -9.39 -19.79
CA VAL A 48 10.49 -10.55 -20.13
C VAL A 48 9.76 -11.12 -18.90
N GLN A 49 10.24 -10.87 -17.67
CA GLN A 49 9.70 -11.54 -16.48
C GLN A 49 8.36 -10.97 -15.98
N SER A 50 8.06 -9.70 -16.20
CA SER A 50 6.79 -9.12 -15.73
C SER A 50 5.58 -9.56 -16.58
N LEU A 51 5.76 -9.70 -17.88
CA LEU A 51 4.70 -10.18 -18.80
C LEU A 51 4.41 -11.67 -18.62
N GLU A 52 5.44 -12.50 -18.39
CA GLU A 52 5.26 -13.93 -18.12
C GLU A 52 4.62 -14.18 -16.75
N LEU A 53 4.99 -13.42 -15.75
CA LEU A 53 4.38 -13.53 -14.41
C LEU A 53 2.91 -13.11 -14.43
N SER A 54 2.59 -12.02 -15.12
CA SER A 54 1.21 -11.57 -15.30
C SER A 54 0.36 -12.58 -16.09
N ALA A 55 0.91 -13.16 -17.14
CA ALA A 55 0.25 -14.20 -17.92
C ALA A 55 0.10 -15.51 -17.12
N ALA A 56 1.10 -15.87 -16.31
CA ALA A 56 1.05 -17.04 -15.44
C ALA A 56 0.00 -16.86 -14.32
N ILE A 57 -0.09 -15.67 -13.73
CA ILE A 57 -1.11 -15.33 -12.73
C ILE A 57 -2.51 -15.35 -13.36
N ALA A 58 -2.68 -14.79 -14.57
CA ALA A 58 -3.95 -14.83 -15.29
C ALA A 58 -4.37 -16.26 -15.62
N LYS A 59 -3.43 -17.11 -16.06
CA LYS A 59 -3.66 -18.52 -16.35
C LYS A 59 -3.98 -19.33 -15.09
N LEU A 60 -3.31 -19.02 -13.97
CA LEU A 60 -3.61 -19.63 -12.67
C LEU A 60 -5.00 -19.23 -12.20
N LYS A 61 -5.36 -17.95 -12.30
CA LYS A 61 -6.70 -17.43 -11.98
C LYS A 61 -7.81 -18.11 -12.78
N SER A 62 -7.59 -18.39 -14.06
CA SER A 62 -8.57 -19.06 -14.93
C SER A 62 -8.70 -20.57 -14.66
N SER A 63 -7.72 -21.20 -14.04
CA SER A 63 -7.70 -22.64 -13.72
C SER A 63 -8.18 -22.97 -12.31
N LEU A 64 -8.41 -21.96 -11.46
CA LEU A 64 -8.88 -22.17 -10.08
C LEU A 64 -10.41 -22.31 -10.05
N PRO A 65 -10.94 -23.18 -9.16
CA PRO A 65 -12.36 -23.23 -8.88
C PRO A 65 -12.87 -21.84 -8.45
N PRO A 66 -14.14 -21.47 -8.76
CA PRO A 66 -14.70 -20.16 -8.44
C PRO A 66 -14.57 -19.77 -6.95
N GLU A 67 -14.60 -20.76 -6.05
CA GLU A 67 -14.42 -20.55 -4.61
C GLU A 67 -13.01 -20.12 -4.22
N LEU A 68 -11.99 -20.50 -5.00
CA LEU A 68 -10.60 -20.13 -4.75
C LEU A 68 -10.16 -18.88 -5.53
N SER A 69 -10.87 -18.51 -6.60
CA SER A 69 -10.58 -17.27 -7.33
C SER A 69 -10.86 -16.03 -6.48
N ASN A 70 -11.80 -16.12 -5.54
CA ASN A 70 -12.11 -15.06 -4.58
C ASN A 70 -11.03 -14.86 -3.51
N VAL A 71 -10.17 -15.87 -3.27
CA VAL A 71 -9.04 -15.78 -2.32
C VAL A 71 -7.86 -15.00 -2.91
N LEU A 72 -7.78 -14.88 -4.25
CA LEU A 72 -6.77 -14.10 -4.95
C LEU A 72 -7.22 -12.65 -5.25
N THR A 73 -8.27 -12.19 -4.61
CA THR A 73 -8.65 -10.77 -4.68
C THR A 73 -7.56 -9.95 -4.01
N VAL A 74 -6.99 -9.01 -4.75
CA VAL A 74 -6.03 -8.06 -4.17
C VAL A 74 -6.76 -7.29 -3.07
N GLN A 75 -6.27 -7.42 -1.84
CA GLN A 75 -6.84 -6.72 -0.69
C GLN A 75 -6.23 -5.33 -0.60
N PRO A 76 -7.02 -4.30 -0.29
CA PRO A 76 -6.47 -2.97 -0.06
C PRO A 76 -5.60 -2.98 1.20
N GLN A 77 -4.62 -2.10 1.24
CA GLN A 77 -3.65 -2.01 2.31
C GLN A 77 -3.57 -0.58 2.82
N ALA A 78 -3.55 -0.41 4.14
CA ALA A 78 -3.13 0.84 4.76
C ALA A 78 -1.61 0.81 5.01
N TYR A 79 -0.90 1.89 4.65
CA TYR A 79 0.55 1.96 4.79
C TYR A 79 0.93 2.84 5.98
N TRP A 80 1.62 2.23 6.95
CA TRP A 80 2.13 2.87 8.15
C TRP A 80 3.63 3.13 8.03
N VAL A 81 4.18 3.99 8.88
CA VAL A 81 5.63 4.14 9.01
C VAL A 81 6.13 3.22 10.12
N SER A 82 7.22 2.53 9.88
CA SER A 82 7.92 1.70 10.87
C SER A 82 9.42 2.00 10.82
N VAL A 83 10.13 1.73 11.91
CA VAL A 83 11.59 1.85 11.98
C VAL A 83 12.20 0.46 11.98
N VAL A 84 12.95 0.14 10.93
CA VAL A 84 13.68 -1.12 10.77
C VAL A 84 15.16 -0.78 10.63
N GLU A 85 16.03 -1.33 11.47
CA GLU A 85 17.48 -1.08 11.44
C GLU A 85 17.86 0.42 11.43
N GLN A 86 17.14 1.23 12.19
CA GLN A 86 17.28 2.69 12.27
C GLN A 86 16.88 3.47 11.00
N GLN A 87 16.23 2.82 10.06
CA GLN A 87 15.65 3.44 8.87
C GLN A 87 14.12 3.43 8.95
N GLU A 88 13.51 4.58 8.64
CA GLU A 88 12.08 4.67 8.48
C GLU A 88 11.68 3.99 7.15
N THR A 89 10.63 3.18 7.17
CA THR A 89 10.12 2.46 6.01
C THR A 89 8.61 2.37 6.07
N LEU A 90 7.98 2.12 4.92
CA LEU A 90 6.53 1.90 4.85
C LEU A 90 6.20 0.44 5.15
N LEU A 91 5.29 0.23 6.09
CA LEU A 91 4.78 -1.07 6.50
C LEU A 91 3.34 -1.24 6.00
N PRO A 92 3.07 -2.14 5.02
CA PRO A 92 1.71 -2.42 4.57
C PRO A 92 0.94 -3.24 5.60
N GLN A 93 -0.31 -2.85 5.84
CA GLN A 93 -1.29 -3.60 6.63
C GLN A 93 -2.46 -3.97 5.72
N PRO A 94 -2.59 -5.25 5.33
CA PRO A 94 -3.74 -5.71 4.56
C PRO A 94 -5.05 -5.56 5.35
N LEU A 95 -6.10 -5.15 4.66
CA LEU A 95 -7.44 -5.03 5.22
C LEU A 95 -8.34 -6.11 4.64
N LEU A 96 -8.91 -6.93 5.52
CA LEU A 96 -9.86 -7.96 5.12
C LEU A 96 -11.23 -7.31 4.92
N LEU A 97 -11.53 -6.93 3.68
CA LEU A 97 -12.80 -6.33 3.30
C LEU A 97 -13.66 -7.33 2.53
N ASP A 98 -14.97 -7.03 2.45
CA ASP A 98 -15.90 -7.79 1.64
C ASP A 98 -15.49 -7.69 0.15
N THR A 99 -15.41 -8.84 -0.51
CA THR A 99 -15.05 -8.95 -1.93
C THR A 99 -16.11 -8.38 -2.88
N GLN A 100 -17.27 -8.00 -2.36
CA GLN A 100 -18.35 -7.36 -3.13
C GLN A 100 -18.21 -5.84 -3.23
N ALA A 101 -17.32 -5.22 -2.43
CA ALA A 101 -17.07 -3.79 -2.48
C ALA A 101 -16.37 -3.41 -3.80
N SER A 102 -16.70 -2.24 -4.33
CA SER A 102 -15.97 -1.66 -5.47
C SER A 102 -14.54 -1.28 -5.08
N SER A 103 -13.64 -1.15 -6.06
CA SER A 103 -12.26 -0.69 -5.81
C SER A 103 -12.23 0.67 -5.10
N GLU A 104 -13.14 1.58 -5.44
CA GLU A 104 -13.24 2.90 -4.81
C GLU A 104 -13.66 2.79 -3.34
N GLU A 105 -14.64 1.94 -3.01
CA GLU A 105 -15.05 1.69 -1.63
C GLU A 105 -13.95 1.02 -0.82
N MET A 106 -13.22 0.07 -1.41
CA MET A 106 -12.08 -0.59 -0.76
C MET A 106 -10.96 0.39 -0.44
N LEU A 107 -10.58 1.26 -1.39
CA LEU A 107 -9.55 2.28 -1.18
C LEU A 107 -10.02 3.38 -0.22
N THR A 108 -11.29 3.75 -0.25
CA THR A 108 -11.88 4.68 0.73
C THR A 108 -11.73 4.13 2.14
N THR A 109 -12.09 2.86 2.34
CA THR A 109 -11.96 2.20 3.65
C THR A 109 -10.50 2.09 4.09
N ALA A 110 -9.57 1.81 3.17
CA ALA A 110 -8.14 1.78 3.48
C ALA A 110 -7.62 3.17 3.91
N MET A 111 -8.06 4.21 3.21
CA MET A 111 -7.70 5.60 3.53
C MET A 111 -8.29 6.02 4.87
N GLU A 112 -9.55 5.72 5.14
CA GLU A 112 -10.19 6.00 6.43
C GLU A 112 -9.52 5.24 7.59
N THR A 113 -9.07 4.00 7.34
CA THR A 113 -8.29 3.22 8.31
C THR A 113 -6.95 3.89 8.61
N LEU A 114 -6.25 4.39 7.60
CA LEU A 114 -4.98 5.11 7.74
C LEU A 114 -5.14 6.42 8.51
N LEU A 115 -6.21 7.18 8.24
CA LEU A 115 -6.46 8.50 8.82
C LEU A 115 -7.12 8.44 10.22
N GLY A 116 -7.77 7.33 10.55
CA GLY A 116 -8.50 7.15 11.80
C GLY A 116 -7.64 6.71 12.99
N ASP A 117 -8.32 6.52 14.12
CA ASP A 117 -7.72 5.96 15.35
C ASP A 117 -7.69 4.40 15.31
N SER A 118 -7.54 3.81 14.14
CA SER A 118 -7.52 2.37 13.94
C SER A 118 -6.31 1.72 14.62
N VAL A 119 -6.43 0.41 14.92
CA VAL A 119 -5.34 -0.36 15.50
C VAL A 119 -4.20 -0.45 14.48
N LYS A 120 -3.10 0.18 14.81
CA LYS A 120 -1.86 0.15 14.02
C LYS A 120 -1.11 -1.17 14.26
N PRO A 121 -0.33 -1.63 13.28
CA PRO A 121 0.61 -2.73 13.53
C PRO A 121 1.59 -2.41 14.67
N ASP A 122 2.11 -3.44 15.32
CA ASP A 122 3.13 -3.27 16.34
C ASP A 122 4.36 -2.53 15.77
N ASN A 123 4.91 -1.60 16.55
CA ASN A 123 6.04 -0.75 16.16
C ASN A 123 5.79 0.16 14.93
N ALA A 124 4.53 0.41 14.58
CA ALA A 124 4.15 1.32 13.51
C ALA A 124 3.58 2.63 14.05
N PHE A 125 3.81 3.71 13.31
CA PHE A 125 3.26 5.04 13.59
C PHE A 125 2.78 5.71 12.30
N THR A 126 2.18 6.88 12.41
CA THR A 126 1.79 7.70 11.27
C THR A 126 2.49 9.05 11.33
N ALA A 127 2.95 9.52 10.16
CA ALA A 127 3.43 10.89 9.97
C ALA A 127 2.28 11.86 9.65
N ILE A 128 1.07 11.34 9.42
CA ILE A 128 -0.12 12.14 9.10
C ILE A 128 -0.58 12.84 10.38
N PRO A 129 -0.82 14.17 10.33
CA PRO A 129 -1.32 14.91 11.47
C PRO A 129 -2.65 14.37 11.98
N LYS A 130 -2.80 14.36 13.31
CA LYS A 130 -4.08 14.02 13.95
C LYS A 130 -5.19 14.92 13.41
N ASP A 131 -6.40 14.40 13.38
CA ASP A 131 -7.61 15.06 12.90
C ASP A 131 -7.66 15.30 11.38
N THR A 132 -6.66 14.82 10.62
CA THR A 132 -6.74 14.75 9.15
C THR A 132 -7.92 13.88 8.74
N ARG A 133 -8.73 14.35 7.79
CA ARG A 133 -9.93 13.65 7.32
C ARG A 133 -9.88 13.49 5.80
N LEU A 134 -10.40 12.38 5.34
CA LEU A 134 -10.70 12.20 3.92
C LEU A 134 -11.93 13.06 3.57
N ARG A 135 -11.77 13.97 2.61
CA ARG A 135 -12.88 14.79 2.09
C ARG A 135 -13.53 14.10 0.89
N SER A 136 -12.73 13.51 0.03
CA SER A 136 -13.21 12.66 -1.05
C SER A 136 -12.09 11.74 -1.55
N LEU A 137 -12.50 10.57 -2.05
CA LEU A 137 -11.68 9.68 -2.88
C LEU A 137 -12.55 9.29 -4.06
N SER A 138 -12.01 9.39 -5.27
CA SER A 138 -12.69 8.92 -6.48
C SER A 138 -11.69 8.35 -7.48
N MET A 139 -12.18 7.47 -8.35
CA MET A 139 -11.37 6.81 -9.36
C MET A 139 -11.97 7.02 -10.75
N ASN A 140 -11.11 7.24 -11.74
CA ASN A 140 -11.49 7.25 -13.15
C ASN A 140 -10.33 6.77 -14.03
N ASP A 141 -10.50 6.79 -15.35
CA ASP A 141 -9.48 6.34 -16.31
C ASP A 141 -8.16 7.11 -16.27
N ARG A 142 -8.10 8.26 -15.60
CA ARG A 142 -6.89 9.06 -15.43
C ARG A 142 -6.13 8.73 -14.15
N GLY A 143 -6.78 8.13 -13.17
CA GLY A 143 -6.18 7.78 -11.89
C GLY A 143 -7.10 7.96 -10.69
N ILE A 144 -6.48 8.04 -9.53
CA ILE A 144 -7.11 8.11 -8.23
C ILE A 144 -6.97 9.52 -7.69
N TYR A 145 -8.09 10.14 -7.33
CA TYR A 145 -8.16 11.49 -6.79
C TYR A 145 -8.43 11.42 -5.30
N VAL A 146 -7.52 11.98 -4.51
CA VAL A 146 -7.62 12.03 -3.04
C VAL A 146 -7.63 13.49 -2.60
N ASP A 147 -8.67 13.90 -1.89
CA ASP A 147 -8.76 15.22 -1.27
C ASP A 147 -8.81 15.08 0.24
N LEU A 148 -7.87 15.73 0.93
CA LEU A 148 -7.73 15.69 2.37
C LEU A 148 -8.08 17.05 2.99
N SER A 149 -8.38 17.01 4.29
CA SER A 149 -8.67 18.23 5.05
C SER A 149 -7.40 19.04 5.34
N GLN A 150 -7.58 20.30 5.76
CA GLN A 150 -6.49 21.27 6.00
C GLN A 150 -5.45 20.79 7.02
N GLU A 151 -5.85 19.93 7.96
CA GLU A 151 -4.98 19.38 8.99
C GLU A 151 -3.81 18.61 8.40
N PHE A 152 -3.99 18.00 7.20
CA PHE A 152 -2.93 17.28 6.49
C PHE A 152 -1.70 18.17 6.20
N ALA A 153 -1.90 19.46 5.98
CA ALA A 153 -0.84 20.42 5.73
C ALA A 153 -0.14 20.91 7.02
N GLY A 154 -0.64 20.57 8.20
CA GLY A 154 -0.16 21.09 9.47
C GLY A 154 1.05 20.35 10.03
N GLY A 155 1.97 21.08 10.68
CA GLY A 155 3.04 20.54 11.51
C GLY A 155 4.06 19.65 10.80
N GLY A 156 5.09 19.25 11.55
CA GLY A 156 6.18 18.39 11.09
C GLY A 156 7.23 19.13 10.26
N GLY A 157 8.40 18.49 10.08
CA GLY A 157 9.44 18.94 9.15
C GLY A 157 9.35 18.18 7.83
N SER A 158 10.34 18.44 6.94
CA SER A 158 10.38 17.89 5.57
C SER A 158 10.25 16.36 5.54
N SER A 159 10.97 15.63 6.37
CA SER A 159 10.87 14.16 6.44
C SER A 159 9.45 13.70 6.79
N SER A 160 8.82 14.35 7.81
CA SER A 160 7.44 14.02 8.18
C SER A 160 6.44 14.29 7.04
N MET A 161 6.65 15.36 6.25
CA MET A 161 5.81 15.66 5.09
C MET A 161 5.98 14.62 3.96
N ILE A 162 7.22 14.20 3.71
CA ILE A 162 7.48 13.14 2.71
C ILE A 162 6.80 11.84 3.13
N TYR A 163 6.97 11.38 4.38
CA TYR A 163 6.36 10.15 4.86
C TYR A 163 4.83 10.19 4.88
N ARG A 164 4.20 11.32 5.26
CA ARG A 164 2.72 11.42 5.20
C ARG A 164 2.19 11.33 3.78
N VAL A 165 2.87 11.96 2.82
CA VAL A 165 2.51 11.86 1.39
C VAL A 165 2.71 10.44 0.90
N ALA A 166 3.83 9.79 1.25
CA ALA A 166 4.10 8.40 0.93
C ALA A 166 2.99 7.47 1.47
N GLN A 167 2.59 7.62 2.74
CA GLN A 167 1.51 6.83 3.32
C GLN A 167 0.21 6.95 2.50
N VAL A 168 -0.15 8.15 2.08
CA VAL A 168 -1.36 8.38 1.27
C VAL A 168 -1.23 7.77 -0.12
N ILE A 169 -0.12 8.01 -0.84
CA ILE A 169 0.11 7.49 -2.19
C ILE A 169 0.11 5.96 -2.18
N TYR A 170 0.86 5.33 -1.27
CA TYR A 170 0.97 3.87 -1.22
C TYR A 170 -0.34 3.20 -0.78
N THR A 171 -1.14 3.85 0.07
CA THR A 171 -2.47 3.37 0.44
C THR A 171 -3.45 3.51 -0.73
N ALA A 172 -3.49 4.66 -1.41
CA ALA A 172 -4.34 4.89 -2.57
C ALA A 172 -4.02 3.93 -3.73
N THR A 173 -2.75 3.55 -3.91
CA THR A 173 -2.31 2.63 -4.97
C THR A 173 -2.19 1.18 -4.50
N SER A 174 -2.80 0.81 -3.38
CA SER A 174 -2.63 -0.53 -2.81
C SER A 174 -3.29 -1.65 -3.63
N LEU A 175 -4.31 -1.33 -4.44
CA LEU A 175 -4.94 -2.26 -5.37
C LEU A 175 -4.26 -2.29 -6.75
N ASP A 176 -3.60 -1.19 -7.14
CA ASP A 176 -2.86 -1.04 -8.39
C ASP A 176 -1.62 -0.16 -8.14
N PRO A 177 -0.43 -0.77 -7.96
CA PRO A 177 0.81 -0.06 -7.66
C PRO A 177 1.24 0.95 -8.73
N ASP A 178 0.79 0.78 -9.98
CA ASP A 178 1.14 1.63 -11.11
C ASP A 178 0.14 2.77 -11.32
N ALA A 179 -0.94 2.80 -10.53
CA ALA A 179 -1.96 3.84 -10.65
C ALA A 179 -1.40 5.24 -10.37
N ALA A 180 -1.88 6.19 -11.16
CA ALA A 180 -1.59 7.61 -10.99
C ALA A 180 -2.46 8.21 -9.87
N VAL A 181 -1.90 9.03 -8.99
CA VAL A 181 -2.59 9.67 -7.88
C VAL A 181 -2.56 11.19 -8.05
N TYR A 182 -3.72 11.82 -7.87
CA TYR A 182 -3.90 13.25 -7.76
C TYR A 182 -4.23 13.59 -6.30
N LEU A 183 -3.31 14.25 -5.60
CA LEU A 183 -3.45 14.58 -4.18
C LEU A 183 -3.73 16.06 -3.99
N SER A 184 -4.82 16.37 -3.30
CA SER A 184 -5.24 17.72 -2.96
C SER A 184 -5.49 17.90 -1.47
N VAL A 185 -5.41 19.13 -1.01
CA VAL A 185 -5.80 19.56 0.32
C VAL A 185 -6.83 20.67 0.18
N THR A 186 -8.03 20.46 0.74
CA THR A 186 -9.16 21.40 0.64
C THR A 186 -9.51 21.81 -0.81
N GLY A 187 -9.38 20.85 -1.74
CA GLY A 187 -9.66 21.03 -3.16
C GLY A 187 -8.53 21.66 -3.97
N HIS A 188 -7.39 21.99 -3.36
CA HIS A 188 -6.22 22.54 -4.05
C HIS A 188 -5.16 21.45 -4.21
N MET A 189 -4.79 21.13 -5.44
CA MET A 189 -3.70 20.17 -5.72
C MET A 189 -2.39 20.68 -5.13
N ILE A 190 -1.66 19.79 -4.46
CA ILE A 190 -0.31 20.09 -3.96
C ILE A 190 0.59 20.34 -5.17
N SER A 191 1.12 21.56 -5.29
CA SER A 191 1.89 22.04 -6.43
C SER A 191 2.78 23.22 -6.00
N ASP A 192 3.51 23.80 -6.94
CA ASP A 192 4.26 25.06 -6.74
C ASP A 192 3.37 26.23 -6.32
N THR A 193 2.13 26.25 -6.79
CA THR A 193 1.14 27.29 -6.42
C THR A 193 0.52 27.03 -5.04
N TYR A 194 0.36 25.78 -4.66
CA TYR A 194 -0.21 25.33 -3.38
C TYR A 194 0.71 24.27 -2.73
N PRO A 195 1.89 24.68 -2.24
CA PRO A 195 2.82 23.75 -1.62
C PRO A 195 2.30 23.22 -0.28
N LEU A 196 2.64 21.98 0.06
CA LEU A 196 2.23 21.36 1.31
C LEU A 196 3.05 21.91 2.47
N GLY A 197 2.35 22.42 3.50
CA GLY A 197 2.94 22.86 4.75
C GLY A 197 3.86 24.08 4.64
N GLY A 198 4.50 24.43 5.74
CA GLY A 198 5.40 25.58 5.82
C GLY A 198 6.73 25.38 5.11
N GLU A 199 7.16 24.15 4.90
CA GLU A 199 8.41 23.79 4.20
C GLU A 199 8.27 23.82 2.68
N GLY A 200 7.04 23.90 2.18
CA GLY A 200 6.78 24.04 0.77
C GLY A 200 7.03 22.78 -0.05
N LEU A 201 6.61 21.59 0.44
CA LEU A 201 6.70 20.37 -0.36
C LEU A 201 5.78 20.48 -1.59
N VAL A 202 6.37 20.28 -2.77
CA VAL A 202 5.71 20.33 -4.07
C VAL A 202 5.67 18.95 -4.68
N LEU A 203 4.59 18.61 -5.37
CA LEU A 203 4.44 17.36 -6.12
C LEU A 203 4.21 17.65 -7.59
N GLU A 204 4.94 16.97 -8.46
CA GLU A 204 4.61 16.90 -9.88
C GLU A 204 3.50 15.87 -10.06
N GLN A 205 2.27 16.34 -10.28
CA GLN A 205 1.10 15.47 -10.38
C GLN A 205 0.71 15.19 -11.84
N PRO A 206 0.22 13.97 -12.16
CA PRO A 206 -0.06 12.89 -11.23
C PRO A 206 1.20 12.22 -10.67
N VAL A 207 1.10 11.69 -9.45
CA VAL A 207 2.19 10.98 -8.76
C VAL A 207 1.97 9.48 -8.87
N THR A 208 2.99 8.73 -9.27
CA THR A 208 3.04 7.26 -9.14
C THR A 208 4.03 6.87 -8.04
N ARG A 209 4.03 5.61 -7.62
CA ARG A 209 5.08 5.13 -6.67
C ARG A 209 6.48 5.33 -7.25
N GLU A 210 6.66 5.08 -8.55
CA GLU A 210 7.94 5.23 -9.24
C GLU A 210 8.42 6.68 -9.21
N THR A 211 7.58 7.64 -9.65
CA THR A 211 7.95 9.06 -9.65
C THR A 211 8.21 9.57 -8.24
N PHE A 212 7.39 9.15 -7.26
CA PHE A 212 7.58 9.53 -5.86
C PHE A 212 8.92 9.01 -5.30
N ALA A 213 9.25 7.73 -5.53
CA ALA A 213 10.51 7.15 -5.07
C ALA A 213 11.74 7.79 -5.74
N LYS A 214 11.61 8.25 -6.99
CA LYS A 214 12.67 8.96 -7.71
C LYS A 214 12.90 10.37 -7.16
N ASP A 215 11.81 11.10 -6.85
CA ASP A 215 11.89 12.49 -6.40
C ASP A 215 12.30 12.60 -4.92
N PHE A 216 11.91 11.61 -4.12
CA PHE A 216 12.20 11.54 -2.69
C PHE A 216 13.02 10.29 -2.39
N GLN A 217 14.33 10.35 -2.62
CA GLN A 217 15.27 9.24 -2.44
C GLN A 217 15.13 8.59 -1.04
N GLY A 218 14.91 7.29 -1.00
CA GLY A 218 14.78 6.50 0.24
C GLY A 218 13.46 5.75 0.39
N PHE A 219 12.59 5.78 -0.61
CA PHE A 219 11.34 5.01 -0.68
C PHE A 219 11.45 3.86 -1.66
#